data_617186cfa9c1fba1f7ccf0647ba63943
#
_entry.id   617186cfa9c1fba1f7ccf0647ba63943
#
_cell.length_a   1.000
_cell.length_b   1.000
_cell.length_c   1.000
_cell.angle_alpha   90.00
_cell.angle_beta   90.00
_cell.angle_gamma   90.00
#
_symmetry.space_group_name_H-M   'P 1'
#
loop_
_entity.id
_entity.type
_entity.pdbx_description
1 polymer ?
#
loop_
_entity_poly.entity_id
_entity_poly.type
_entity_poly.pdbx_seq_one_letter_code
_entity_poly.pdbx_strand_id
1 'polypeptide(L)'
;AQIDMNETNVTAPFTGRIDTTALEVGNYVTDGQTTMATISNTDPVFVEFSMAEPEYLKLANTAVDRGQAAPLENLSIVLSDGTTYDLPGRIAEVNRALTANTGTLTIKALFDNPNRVLLPGMFAHVQATAGTRANALLIPQRAVTELMYKKFVYVIGADNKVEMREVTLGPRVGRLWMVESGLNGDETIVVEGTGKITAGALVNPEPMTEAELDTTAD
;
A
#
# COMPACT_ATOMS: atom_id res chain seq x y z
N ALA A 1 -16.86 42.90 34.32
CA ALA A 1 -17.82 42.07 35.12
C ALA A 1 -18.65 41.14 34.21
N GLN A 2 -19.24 41.61 33.10
CA GLN A 2 -20.06 40.76 32.21
C GLN A 2 -19.19 39.85 31.33
N ILE A 3 -17.97 40.25 30.98
CA ILE A 3 -16.99 39.46 30.25
C ILE A 3 -16.50 38.31 31.14
N ASP A 4 -16.21 38.58 32.40
CA ASP A 4 -15.73 37.57 33.35
C ASP A 4 -16.78 36.50 33.63
N MET A 5 -18.09 36.80 33.59
CA MET A 5 -19.16 35.82 33.74
C MET A 5 -19.30 34.87 32.53
N ASN A 6 -19.01 35.34 31.32
CA ASN A 6 -19.02 34.48 30.14
C ASN A 6 -17.85 33.49 30.14
N GLU A 7 -16.72 33.84 30.75
CA GLU A 7 -15.53 32.98 30.87
C GLU A 7 -15.70 31.86 31.91
N THR A 8 -16.71 31.98 32.79
CA THR A 8 -17.00 30.87 33.73
C THR A 8 -17.73 29.69 33.11
N ASN A 9 -18.23 29.85 31.87
CA ASN A 9 -18.90 28.76 31.16
C ASN A 9 -18.08 28.36 29.94
N VAL A 10 -17.23 27.37 30.12
CA VAL A 10 -16.36 26.86 29.05
C VAL A 10 -17.11 25.87 28.19
N THR A 11 -17.34 26.22 26.94
CA THR A 11 -18.04 25.38 25.96
C THR A 11 -17.08 24.82 24.92
N ALA A 12 -17.38 23.61 24.41
CA ALA A 12 -16.61 22.98 23.33
C ALA A 12 -16.75 23.80 22.04
N PRO A 13 -15.65 24.13 21.35
CA PRO A 13 -15.69 24.88 20.10
C PRO A 13 -16.19 24.05 18.90
N PHE A 14 -16.20 22.72 19.02
CA PHE A 14 -16.69 21.78 18.00
C PHE A 14 -17.24 20.52 18.67
N THR A 15 -17.98 19.73 17.91
CA THR A 15 -18.48 18.42 18.37
C THR A 15 -17.35 17.40 18.39
N GLY A 16 -17.10 16.81 19.53
CA GLY A 16 -16.02 15.83 19.72
C GLY A 16 -16.18 15.04 21.00
N ARG A 17 -15.23 14.15 21.24
CA ARG A 17 -15.12 13.41 22.48
C ARG A 17 -14.18 14.15 23.43
N ILE A 18 -14.60 14.29 24.65
CA ILE A 18 -13.76 14.83 25.72
C ILE A 18 -12.89 13.70 26.29
N ASP A 19 -11.60 13.95 26.41
CA ASP A 19 -10.68 13.02 27.06
C ASP A 19 -10.81 13.14 28.59
N THR A 20 -10.20 12.18 29.30
CA THR A 20 -10.13 12.20 30.76
C THR A 20 -9.44 13.49 31.21
N THR A 21 -10.10 14.26 32.04
CA THR A 21 -9.52 15.49 32.61
C THR A 21 -8.82 15.15 33.93
N ALA A 22 -7.67 15.76 34.13
CA ALA A 22 -6.93 15.67 35.40
C ALA A 22 -7.41 16.68 36.46
N LEU A 23 -8.37 17.55 36.09
CA LEU A 23 -8.89 18.60 36.96
C LEU A 23 -10.14 18.10 37.69
N GLU A 24 -10.14 18.32 38.99
CA GLU A 24 -11.26 18.05 39.88
C GLU A 24 -11.82 19.35 40.46
N VAL A 25 -13.06 19.27 40.99
CA VAL A 25 -13.69 20.40 41.69
C VAL A 25 -12.85 20.82 42.88
N GLY A 26 -12.48 22.09 42.89
CA GLY A 26 -11.59 22.67 43.90
C GLY A 26 -10.14 22.86 43.48
N ASN A 27 -9.76 22.40 42.26
CA ASN A 27 -8.44 22.72 41.71
C ASN A 27 -8.36 24.20 41.31
N TYR A 28 -7.20 24.78 41.54
CA TYR A 28 -6.89 26.13 41.11
C TYR A 28 -6.57 26.11 39.61
N VAL A 29 -7.17 27.03 38.85
CA VAL A 29 -6.95 27.19 37.44
C VAL A 29 -6.41 28.58 37.13
N THR A 30 -5.50 28.67 36.18
CA THR A 30 -4.91 29.93 35.72
C THR A 30 -5.31 30.16 34.28
N ASP A 31 -5.83 31.35 34.02
CA ASP A 31 -6.24 31.76 32.68
C ASP A 31 -5.09 31.65 31.68
N GLY A 32 -5.38 31.06 30.50
CA GLY A 32 -4.42 30.84 29.42
C GLY A 32 -3.30 29.81 29.67
N GLN A 33 -3.20 29.24 30.89
CA GLN A 33 -2.15 28.27 31.24
C GLN A 33 -2.65 26.87 31.57
N THR A 34 -3.86 26.78 32.15
CA THR A 34 -4.39 25.49 32.59
C THR A 34 -5.23 24.85 31.49
N THR A 35 -4.79 23.68 31.01
CA THR A 35 -5.60 22.87 30.10
C THR A 35 -6.72 22.22 30.86
N MET A 36 -7.96 22.66 30.63
CA MET A 36 -9.14 22.17 31.38
C MET A 36 -9.62 20.83 30.84
N ALA A 37 -9.65 20.67 29.54
CA ALA A 37 -10.01 19.42 28.88
C ALA A 37 -9.45 19.40 27.46
N THR A 38 -9.18 18.21 26.94
CA THR A 38 -8.84 17.98 25.53
C THR A 38 -10.06 17.41 24.84
N ILE A 39 -10.42 17.98 23.70
CA ILE A 39 -11.52 17.49 22.88
C ILE A 39 -10.96 17.06 21.55
N SER A 40 -11.19 15.80 21.18
CA SER A 40 -10.76 15.23 19.92
C SER A 40 -11.95 14.85 19.06
N ASN A 41 -11.86 15.14 17.75
CA ASN A 41 -12.78 14.59 16.79
C ASN A 41 -12.17 13.31 16.20
N THR A 42 -12.86 12.20 16.37
CA THR A 42 -12.41 10.88 15.90
C THR A 42 -13.17 10.38 14.69
N ASP A 43 -14.07 11.18 14.12
CA ASP A 43 -14.80 10.87 12.90
C ASP A 43 -15.02 12.16 12.08
N PRO A 44 -14.35 12.29 10.93
CA PRO A 44 -13.36 11.39 10.36
C PRO A 44 -12.00 11.46 11.09
N VAL A 45 -11.13 10.45 10.89
CA VAL A 45 -9.79 10.37 11.46
C VAL A 45 -8.73 10.54 10.36
N PHE A 46 -7.65 11.25 10.69
CA PHE A 46 -6.49 11.36 9.83
C PHE A 46 -5.48 10.24 10.14
N VAL A 47 -5.03 9.58 9.08
CA VAL A 47 -3.91 8.64 9.12
C VAL A 47 -2.73 9.30 8.40
N GLU A 48 -1.65 9.50 9.12
CA GLU A 48 -0.43 10.08 8.58
C GLU A 48 0.58 8.96 8.31
N PHE A 49 1.11 8.92 7.09
CA PHE A 49 2.13 7.96 6.70
C PHE A 49 3.19 8.63 5.83
N SER A 50 4.37 8.02 5.80
CA SER A 50 5.50 8.53 5.04
C SER A 50 5.80 7.61 3.86
N MET A 51 6.10 8.22 2.72
CA MET A 51 6.51 7.55 1.50
C MET A 51 7.92 8.00 1.11
N ALA A 52 8.78 7.07 0.72
CA ALA A 52 10.12 7.41 0.25
C ALA A 52 10.06 8.11 -1.12
N GLU A 53 10.97 9.06 -1.36
CA GLU A 53 11.05 9.80 -2.63
C GLU A 53 11.09 8.88 -3.86
N PRO A 54 11.88 7.78 -3.91
CA PRO A 54 11.90 6.89 -5.07
C PRO A 54 10.55 6.23 -5.36
N GLU A 55 9.76 5.94 -4.33
CA GLU A 55 8.41 5.37 -4.49
C GLU A 55 7.45 6.42 -5.04
N TYR A 56 7.52 7.63 -4.50
CA TYR A 56 6.73 8.75 -5.03
C TYR A 56 7.02 9.02 -6.51
N LEU A 57 8.30 9.04 -6.90
CA LEU A 57 8.70 9.26 -8.29
C LEU A 57 8.19 8.15 -9.22
N LYS A 58 8.22 6.90 -8.80
CA LYS A 58 7.63 5.79 -9.57
C LYS A 58 6.13 5.99 -9.80
N LEU A 59 5.41 6.39 -8.75
CA LEU A 59 3.97 6.66 -8.83
C LEU A 59 3.68 7.87 -9.72
N ALA A 60 4.43 8.95 -9.56
CA ALA A 60 4.27 10.17 -10.34
C ALA A 60 4.51 9.92 -11.84
N ASN A 61 5.56 9.18 -12.20
CA ASN A 61 5.84 8.80 -13.58
C ASN A 61 4.72 7.92 -14.17
N THR A 62 4.24 6.94 -13.39
CA THR A 62 3.12 6.09 -13.83
C THR A 62 1.84 6.91 -14.03
N ALA A 63 1.60 7.94 -13.23
CA ALA A 63 0.47 8.84 -13.38
C ALA A 63 0.57 9.71 -14.65
N VAL A 64 1.75 10.27 -14.90
CA VAL A 64 2.02 11.08 -16.09
C VAL A 64 1.80 10.26 -17.37
N ASP A 65 2.33 9.03 -17.42
CA ASP A 65 2.16 8.12 -18.54
C ASP A 65 0.69 7.77 -18.83
N ARG A 66 -0.17 7.82 -17.81
CA ARG A 66 -1.61 7.54 -17.91
C ARG A 66 -2.48 8.78 -18.07
N GLY A 67 -1.89 9.99 -18.01
CA GLY A 67 -2.64 11.24 -18.04
C GLY A 67 -3.56 11.45 -16.82
N GLN A 68 -3.25 10.80 -15.70
CA GLN A 68 -4.03 10.87 -14.45
C GLN A 68 -3.27 11.67 -13.40
N ALA A 69 -4.02 12.39 -12.56
CA ALA A 69 -3.46 13.06 -11.38
C ALA A 69 -3.42 12.07 -10.22
N ALA A 70 -2.24 11.90 -9.62
CA ALA A 70 -1.94 11.14 -8.39
C ALA A 70 -2.64 9.78 -8.22
N PRO A 71 -1.91 8.68 -8.35
CA PRO A 71 -2.47 7.35 -8.60
C PRO A 71 -2.66 6.49 -7.34
N LEU A 72 -2.80 7.08 -6.16
CA LEU A 72 -3.13 6.31 -4.96
C LEU A 72 -4.64 6.21 -4.84
N GLU A 73 -5.19 5.15 -5.39
CA GLU A 73 -6.61 4.81 -5.28
C GLU A 73 -6.80 3.72 -4.22
N ASN A 74 -8.01 3.62 -3.68
CA ASN A 74 -8.41 2.58 -2.75
C ASN A 74 -7.45 2.41 -1.56
N LEU A 75 -7.26 3.50 -0.82
CA LEU A 75 -6.49 3.44 0.42
C LEU A 75 -7.21 2.55 1.43
N SER A 76 -6.52 1.54 1.94
CA SER A 76 -6.96 0.70 3.05
C SER A 76 -5.91 0.73 4.16
N ILE A 77 -6.32 0.44 5.37
CA ILE A 77 -5.42 0.32 6.51
C ILE A 77 -5.55 -1.06 7.13
N VAL A 78 -4.40 -1.63 7.46
CA VAL A 78 -4.29 -2.86 8.24
C VAL A 78 -3.87 -2.47 9.66
N LEU A 79 -4.67 -2.84 10.62
CA LEU A 79 -4.45 -2.56 12.02
C LEU A 79 -3.35 -3.45 12.59
N SER A 80 -2.89 -3.14 13.80
CA SER A 80 -1.81 -3.87 14.46
C SER A 80 -2.13 -5.33 14.79
N ASP A 81 -3.41 -5.69 14.82
CA ASP A 81 -3.90 -7.07 14.99
C ASP A 81 -3.97 -7.87 13.67
N GLY A 82 -3.60 -7.25 12.55
CA GLY A 82 -3.67 -7.85 11.22
C GLY A 82 -5.02 -7.72 10.54
N THR A 83 -6.02 -7.12 11.16
CA THR A 83 -7.33 -6.90 10.53
C THR A 83 -7.28 -5.71 9.58
N THR A 84 -7.96 -5.83 8.45
CA THR A 84 -8.13 -4.72 7.51
C THR A 84 -9.37 -3.92 7.91
N TYR A 85 -9.22 -2.60 7.94
CA TYR A 85 -10.34 -1.70 8.20
C TYR A 85 -11.26 -1.64 6.98
N ASP A 86 -12.57 -1.79 7.23
CA ASP A 86 -13.56 -2.00 6.16
C ASP A 86 -13.82 -0.79 5.27
N LEU A 87 -13.64 0.43 5.82
CA LEU A 87 -13.93 1.65 5.08
C LEU A 87 -12.68 2.15 4.35
N PRO A 88 -12.79 2.47 3.04
CA PRO A 88 -11.67 2.99 2.28
C PRO A 88 -11.33 4.41 2.71
N GLY A 89 -10.03 4.73 2.65
CA GLY A 89 -9.56 6.08 2.87
C GLY A 89 -9.40 6.86 1.57
N ARG A 90 -9.28 8.18 1.73
CA ARG A 90 -8.96 9.11 0.64
C ARG A 90 -7.80 10.00 1.03
N ILE A 91 -6.96 10.39 0.07
CA ILE A 91 -5.90 11.35 0.31
C ILE A 91 -6.55 12.71 0.63
N ALA A 92 -6.20 13.26 1.78
CA ALA A 92 -6.64 14.59 2.19
C ALA A 92 -5.58 15.64 1.87
N GLU A 93 -4.31 15.33 2.18
CA GLU A 93 -3.21 16.26 2.03
C GLU A 93 -1.92 15.52 1.69
N VAL A 94 -1.13 16.06 0.78
CA VAL A 94 0.22 15.61 0.48
C VAL A 94 1.17 16.77 0.79
N ASN A 95 2.09 16.55 1.70
CA ASN A 95 3.09 17.57 2.00
C ASN A 95 3.98 17.76 0.76
N ARG A 96 4.15 19.02 0.32
CA ARG A 96 4.93 19.34 -0.87
C ARG A 96 6.43 19.37 -0.65
N ALA A 97 6.87 19.29 0.59
CA ALA A 97 8.26 19.29 0.97
C ALA A 97 8.67 17.92 1.52
N LEU A 98 9.82 17.44 1.05
CA LEU A 98 10.46 16.26 1.64
C LEU A 98 10.99 16.61 3.03
N THR A 99 10.87 15.69 3.95
CA THR A 99 11.53 15.79 5.26
C THR A 99 13.04 15.62 5.04
N ALA A 100 13.81 16.68 5.29
CA ALA A 100 15.22 16.76 4.93
C ALA A 100 16.10 15.62 5.49
N ASN A 101 15.76 15.12 6.68
CA ASN A 101 16.56 14.09 7.35
C ASN A 101 16.28 12.67 6.88
N THR A 102 15.10 12.40 6.32
CA THR A 102 14.64 11.06 5.94
C THR A 102 14.41 10.89 4.44
N GLY A 103 14.33 11.98 3.67
CA GLY A 103 13.99 11.96 2.26
C GLY A 103 12.59 11.38 1.98
N THR A 104 11.67 11.57 2.93
CA THR A 104 10.31 11.05 2.84
C THR A 104 9.29 12.16 2.65
N LEU A 105 8.25 11.84 1.91
CA LEU A 105 7.05 12.65 1.73
C LEU A 105 6.01 12.23 2.74
N THR A 106 5.47 13.18 3.50
CA THR A 106 4.38 12.90 4.43
C THR A 106 3.04 13.08 3.74
N ILE A 107 2.18 12.08 3.86
CA ILE A 107 0.83 12.04 3.27
C ILE A 107 -0.16 11.85 4.41
N LYS A 108 -1.24 12.64 4.38
CA LYS A 108 -2.38 12.48 5.27
C LYS A 108 -3.58 11.94 4.50
N ALA A 109 -4.06 10.81 4.94
CA ALA A 109 -5.29 10.22 4.43
C ALA A 109 -6.42 10.38 5.44
N LEU A 110 -7.62 10.58 4.94
CA LEU A 110 -8.83 10.70 5.73
C LEU A 110 -9.62 9.41 5.64
N PHE A 111 -10.01 8.89 6.79
CA PHE A 111 -10.85 7.70 6.94
C PHE A 111 -12.09 8.05 7.74
N ASP A 112 -13.25 7.65 7.25
CA ASP A 112 -14.49 7.76 8.01
C ASP A 112 -14.47 6.73 9.14
N ASN A 113 -14.89 7.13 10.36
CA ASN A 113 -14.78 6.30 11.56
C ASN A 113 -16.06 6.34 12.40
N PRO A 114 -17.22 5.98 11.80
CA PRO A 114 -18.52 6.07 12.48
C PRO A 114 -18.59 5.21 13.73
N ASN A 115 -17.95 4.05 13.71
CA ASN A 115 -17.91 3.12 14.84
C ASN A 115 -16.82 3.46 15.85
N ARG A 116 -16.01 4.49 15.61
CA ARG A 116 -14.93 4.96 16.49
C ARG A 116 -13.93 3.87 16.89
N VAL A 117 -13.67 2.93 15.98
CA VAL A 117 -12.68 1.85 16.17
C VAL A 117 -11.27 2.41 16.12
N LEU A 118 -11.05 3.39 15.24
CA LEU A 118 -9.74 4.05 15.10
C LEU A 118 -9.60 5.12 16.17
N LEU A 119 -8.54 5.02 16.96
CA LEU A 119 -8.22 5.98 18.01
C LEU A 119 -6.93 6.74 17.69
N PRO A 120 -6.84 8.01 18.07
CA PRO A 120 -5.59 8.77 17.95
C PRO A 120 -4.43 8.06 18.67
N GLY A 121 -3.27 8.02 18.01
CA GLY A 121 -2.07 7.35 18.53
C GLY A 121 -1.97 5.85 18.20
N MET A 122 -2.94 5.26 17.50
CA MET A 122 -2.82 3.90 16.98
C MET A 122 -1.85 3.84 15.79
N PHE A 123 -1.17 2.70 15.67
CA PHE A 123 -0.35 2.38 14.49
C PHE A 123 -1.15 1.55 13.51
N ALA A 124 -1.00 1.85 12.22
CA ALA A 124 -1.61 1.10 11.15
C ALA A 124 -0.68 1.06 9.92
N HIS A 125 -0.80 0.01 9.12
CA HIS A 125 -0.13 -0.08 7.84
C HIS A 125 -1.07 0.38 6.73
N VAL A 126 -0.67 1.42 6.00
CA VAL A 126 -1.45 1.91 4.86
C VAL A 126 -1.11 1.09 3.63
N GLN A 127 -2.12 0.55 2.99
CA GLN A 127 -2.04 -0.11 1.71
C GLN A 127 -2.77 0.73 0.67
N ALA A 128 -2.16 0.91 -0.49
CA ALA A 128 -2.74 1.65 -1.58
C ALA A 128 -2.60 0.88 -2.89
N THR A 129 -3.61 0.94 -3.72
CA THR A 129 -3.53 0.40 -5.07
C THR A 129 -2.92 1.47 -5.99
N ALA A 130 -1.75 1.19 -6.53
CA ALA A 130 -1.07 2.10 -7.47
C ALA A 130 -1.58 1.95 -8.92
N GLY A 131 -2.88 1.78 -9.08
CA GLY A 131 -3.57 1.61 -10.36
C GLY A 131 -3.67 0.16 -10.82
N THR A 132 -4.53 -0.07 -11.80
CA THR A 132 -4.73 -1.36 -12.47
C THR A 132 -4.19 -1.31 -13.89
N ARG A 133 -3.51 -2.37 -14.30
CA ARG A 133 -3.09 -2.54 -15.69
C ARG A 133 -3.94 -3.66 -16.31
N ALA A 134 -4.84 -3.28 -17.23
CA ALA A 134 -5.60 -4.25 -17.98
C ALA A 134 -4.67 -5.09 -18.87
N ASN A 135 -4.99 -6.38 -19.02
CA ASN A 135 -4.25 -7.34 -19.85
C ASN A 135 -2.76 -7.48 -19.48
N ALA A 136 -2.40 -7.32 -18.20
CA ALA A 136 -1.04 -7.60 -17.76
C ALA A 136 -0.75 -9.11 -17.84
N LEU A 137 0.36 -9.47 -18.48
CA LEU A 137 0.84 -10.85 -18.48
C LEU A 137 1.52 -11.12 -17.13
N LEU A 138 1.00 -12.10 -16.40
CA LEU A 138 1.52 -12.49 -15.10
C LEU A 138 2.11 -13.89 -15.17
N ILE A 139 3.30 -14.09 -14.63
CA ILE A 139 3.98 -15.39 -14.56
C ILE A 139 4.39 -15.72 -13.13
N PRO A 140 4.37 -16.99 -12.73
CA PRO A 140 4.84 -17.42 -11.41
C PRO A 140 6.32 -17.08 -11.20
N GLN A 141 6.69 -16.67 -9.98
CA GLN A 141 8.07 -16.31 -9.65
C GLN A 141 9.06 -17.47 -9.91
N ARG A 142 8.63 -18.71 -9.66
CA ARG A 142 9.45 -19.91 -9.87
C ARG A 142 9.73 -20.24 -11.34
N ALA A 143 8.96 -19.66 -12.29
CA ALA A 143 9.25 -19.77 -13.72
C ALA A 143 10.44 -18.92 -14.16
N VAL A 144 10.86 -17.96 -13.33
CA VAL A 144 11.91 -17.01 -13.66
C VAL A 144 13.27 -17.55 -13.19
N THR A 145 14.20 -17.66 -14.11
CA THR A 145 15.60 -17.97 -13.81
C THR A 145 16.45 -16.73 -13.95
N GLU A 146 17.27 -16.44 -12.96
CA GLU A 146 18.20 -15.32 -12.99
C GLU A 146 19.61 -15.81 -13.36
N LEU A 147 20.18 -15.24 -14.39
CA LEU A 147 21.54 -15.54 -14.84
C LEU A 147 22.25 -14.24 -15.19
N MET A 148 23.39 -13.96 -14.58
CA MET A 148 24.23 -12.77 -14.83
C MET A 148 23.42 -11.44 -14.78
N TYR A 149 22.60 -11.27 -13.76
CA TYR A 149 21.72 -10.09 -13.55
C TYR A 149 20.61 -9.90 -14.57
N LYS A 150 20.41 -10.88 -15.48
CA LYS A 150 19.32 -10.92 -16.43
C LYS A 150 18.31 -11.98 -16.04
N LYS A 151 17.05 -11.74 -16.37
CA LYS A 151 15.95 -12.64 -16.06
C LYS A 151 15.49 -13.36 -17.32
N PHE A 152 15.34 -14.67 -17.20
CA PHE A 152 14.98 -15.55 -18.31
C PHE A 152 13.80 -16.42 -17.92
N VAL A 153 13.04 -16.80 -18.93
CA VAL A 153 11.98 -17.79 -18.84
C VAL A 153 12.21 -18.85 -19.90
N TYR A 154 11.91 -20.10 -19.57
CA TYR A 154 11.92 -21.17 -20.56
C TYR A 154 10.55 -21.29 -21.21
N VAL A 155 10.52 -21.07 -22.53
CA VAL A 155 9.32 -21.17 -23.39
C VAL A 155 9.36 -22.47 -24.13
N ILE A 156 8.23 -23.16 -24.25
CA ILE A 156 8.10 -24.40 -25.00
C ILE A 156 7.57 -24.07 -26.40
N GLY A 157 8.38 -24.34 -27.42
CA GLY A 157 8.00 -24.17 -28.82
C GLY A 157 7.10 -25.29 -29.33
N ALA A 158 6.66 -25.16 -30.59
CA ALA A 158 5.75 -26.09 -31.26
C ALA A 158 6.31 -27.54 -31.37
N ASP A 159 7.64 -27.70 -31.38
CA ASP A 159 8.31 -29.00 -31.45
C ASP A 159 8.64 -29.58 -30.06
N ASN A 160 8.03 -29.08 -28.98
CA ASN A 160 8.37 -29.40 -27.59
C ASN A 160 9.86 -29.13 -27.24
N LYS A 161 10.49 -28.24 -27.97
CA LYS A 161 11.83 -27.75 -27.67
C LYS A 161 11.77 -26.54 -26.75
N VAL A 162 12.64 -26.54 -25.77
CA VAL A 162 12.76 -25.44 -24.81
C VAL A 162 13.63 -24.34 -25.38
N GLU A 163 13.13 -23.12 -25.38
CA GLU A 163 13.85 -21.90 -25.69
C GLU A 163 14.04 -21.07 -24.43
N MET A 164 15.25 -20.63 -24.15
CA MET A 164 15.52 -19.69 -23.08
C MET A 164 15.40 -18.28 -23.61
N ARG A 165 14.45 -17.52 -23.06
CA ARG A 165 14.14 -16.17 -23.53
C ARG A 165 14.33 -15.15 -22.42
N GLU A 166 15.03 -14.06 -22.75
CA GLU A 166 15.21 -12.92 -21.85
C GLU A 166 13.89 -12.17 -21.71
N VAL A 167 13.52 -11.83 -20.47
CA VAL A 167 12.28 -11.11 -20.14
C VAL A 167 12.58 -9.88 -19.29
N THR A 168 11.83 -8.82 -19.55
CA THR A 168 11.80 -7.66 -18.67
C THR A 168 10.63 -7.80 -17.72
N LEU A 169 10.91 -7.80 -16.44
CA LEU A 169 9.89 -7.94 -15.40
C LEU A 169 9.61 -6.59 -14.74
N GLY A 170 8.34 -6.32 -14.56
CA GLY A 170 7.81 -5.18 -13.82
C GLY A 170 7.58 -5.50 -12.34
N PRO A 171 6.60 -4.84 -11.70
CA PRO A 171 6.28 -5.05 -10.30
C PRO A 171 5.73 -6.46 -10.03
N ARG A 172 5.88 -6.87 -8.78
CA ARG A 172 5.31 -8.14 -8.30
C ARG A 172 3.87 -7.92 -7.85
N VAL A 173 3.03 -8.87 -8.19
CA VAL A 173 1.64 -8.96 -7.75
C VAL A 173 1.48 -10.27 -6.98
N GLY A 174 1.56 -10.20 -5.67
CA GLY A 174 1.58 -11.38 -4.82
C GLY A 174 2.76 -12.31 -5.13
N ARG A 175 2.47 -13.53 -5.59
CA ARG A 175 3.46 -14.56 -5.99
C ARG A 175 3.82 -14.54 -7.48
N LEU A 176 3.27 -13.59 -8.22
CA LEU A 176 3.45 -13.46 -9.65
C LEU A 176 4.35 -12.27 -9.99
N TRP A 177 5.08 -12.37 -11.09
CA TRP A 177 5.74 -11.25 -11.74
C TRP A 177 4.92 -10.75 -12.92
N MET A 178 4.78 -9.45 -13.04
CA MET A 178 4.28 -8.85 -14.26
C MET A 178 5.39 -8.84 -15.30
N VAL A 179 5.09 -9.30 -16.52
CA VAL A 179 6.02 -9.26 -17.66
C VAL A 179 5.75 -7.99 -18.44
N GLU A 180 6.77 -7.16 -18.61
CA GLU A 180 6.70 -5.95 -19.44
C GLU A 180 7.03 -6.21 -20.90
N SER A 181 8.00 -7.11 -21.13
CA SER A 181 8.39 -7.52 -22.49
C SER A 181 9.09 -8.88 -22.49
N GLY A 182 9.13 -9.52 -23.67
CA GLY A 182 9.83 -10.79 -23.90
C GLY A 182 8.94 -12.02 -23.98
N LEU A 183 7.66 -11.93 -23.61
CA LEU A 183 6.68 -13.02 -23.76
C LEU A 183 5.39 -12.53 -24.40
N ASN A 184 4.71 -13.44 -25.10
CA ASN A 184 3.36 -13.28 -25.59
C ASN A 184 2.39 -14.07 -24.70
N GLY A 185 1.11 -13.65 -24.69
CA GLY A 185 0.11 -14.22 -23.78
C GLY A 185 -0.36 -15.64 -24.11
N ASP A 186 0.00 -16.16 -25.27
CA ASP A 186 -0.37 -17.47 -25.81
C ASP A 186 0.74 -18.51 -25.69
N GLU A 187 1.89 -18.15 -25.14
CA GLU A 187 3.06 -19.03 -25.03
C GLU A 187 3.02 -19.92 -23.78
N THR A 188 3.45 -21.17 -23.95
CA THR A 188 3.60 -22.12 -22.83
C THR A 188 4.97 -21.95 -22.20
N ILE A 189 5.00 -21.73 -20.89
CA ILE A 189 6.23 -21.55 -20.14
C ILE A 189 6.46 -22.70 -19.15
N VAL A 190 7.74 -22.97 -18.84
CA VAL A 190 8.11 -23.95 -17.84
C VAL A 190 8.10 -23.30 -16.47
N VAL A 191 7.30 -23.82 -15.54
CA VAL A 191 7.17 -23.33 -14.17
C VAL A 191 8.03 -24.13 -13.21
N GLU A 192 8.11 -25.45 -13.41
CA GLU A 192 8.92 -26.36 -12.58
C GLU A 192 9.93 -27.15 -13.42
N GLY A 193 11.02 -27.59 -12.77
CA GLY A 193 12.09 -28.31 -13.45
C GLY A 193 13.10 -27.41 -14.19
N THR A 194 13.05 -26.10 -14.02
CA THR A 194 13.94 -25.13 -14.70
C THR A 194 15.43 -25.41 -14.48
N GLY A 195 15.82 -25.97 -13.33
CA GLY A 195 17.20 -26.36 -13.05
C GLY A 195 17.67 -27.67 -13.72
N LYS A 196 16.77 -28.42 -14.37
CA LYS A 196 17.08 -29.72 -15.02
C LYS A 196 17.08 -29.63 -16.55
N ILE A 197 16.68 -28.52 -17.11
CA ILE A 197 16.54 -28.31 -18.54
C ILE A 197 17.56 -27.31 -19.07
N THR A 198 17.92 -27.47 -20.33
CA THR A 198 18.78 -26.53 -21.06
C THR A 198 18.09 -26.07 -22.32
N ALA A 199 18.50 -24.94 -22.86
CA ALA A 199 17.99 -24.45 -24.14
C ALA A 199 18.21 -25.51 -25.25
N GLY A 200 17.18 -25.77 -26.04
CA GLY A 200 17.18 -26.80 -27.10
C GLY A 200 16.80 -28.21 -26.65
N ALA A 201 16.61 -28.45 -25.35
CA ALA A 201 16.17 -29.74 -24.86
C ALA A 201 14.73 -30.07 -25.31
N LEU A 202 14.48 -31.32 -25.63
CA LEU A 202 13.13 -31.84 -25.86
C LEU A 202 12.50 -32.19 -24.52
N VAL A 203 11.30 -31.67 -24.27
CA VAL A 203 10.55 -31.90 -23.04
C VAL A 203 9.18 -32.50 -23.34
N ASN A 204 8.63 -33.20 -22.36
CA ASN A 204 7.23 -33.61 -22.37
C ASN A 204 6.49 -32.77 -21.35
N PRO A 205 5.78 -31.69 -21.77
CA PRO A 205 5.14 -30.79 -20.84
C PRO A 205 3.89 -31.43 -20.22
N GLU A 206 3.80 -31.32 -18.91
CA GLU A 206 2.57 -31.61 -18.16
C GLU A 206 1.91 -30.28 -17.80
N PRO A 207 0.64 -30.05 -18.18
CA PRO A 207 -0.06 -28.82 -17.84
C PRO A 207 -0.30 -28.74 -16.32
N MET A 208 0.05 -27.61 -15.74
CA MET A 208 -0.17 -27.30 -14.33
C MET A 208 -1.40 -26.43 -14.17
N THR A 209 -2.22 -26.73 -13.19
CA THR A 209 -3.42 -25.93 -12.88
C THR A 209 -3.09 -24.75 -11.96
N GLU A 210 -3.94 -23.72 -11.98
CA GLU A 210 -3.78 -22.53 -11.14
C GLU A 210 -3.76 -22.88 -9.64
N ALA A 211 -4.52 -23.88 -9.21
CA ALA A 211 -4.53 -24.37 -7.84
C ALA A 211 -3.18 -24.98 -7.40
N GLU A 212 -2.46 -25.63 -8.31
CA GLU A 212 -1.13 -26.18 -8.04
C GLU A 212 -0.05 -25.11 -7.98
N LEU A 213 -0.28 -23.95 -8.64
CA LEU A 213 0.58 -22.79 -8.52
C LEU A 213 0.58 -22.22 -7.09
N ASP A 214 -0.52 -22.36 -6.37
CA ASP A 214 -0.67 -21.86 -4.99
C ASP A 214 -0.21 -22.86 -3.91
N THR A 215 -0.20 -24.16 -4.20
CA THR A 215 -0.05 -25.20 -3.19
C THR A 215 1.43 -25.57 -2.90
N THR A 216 2.38 -25.28 -3.79
CA THR A 216 3.77 -25.70 -3.63
C THR A 216 4.64 -24.57 -3.06
N ALA A 217 4.60 -24.41 -1.74
CA ALA A 217 5.55 -23.61 -0.98
C ALA A 217 5.65 -24.14 0.46
N ASP A 218 6.45 -25.17 0.61
CA ASP A 218 7.22 -25.48 1.82
C ASP A 218 8.70 -25.44 1.49
#